data_9c91f52ff0fe29e2257e55d243bf3c12
#
_entry.id   9c91f52ff0fe29e2257e55d243bf3c12
#
_cell.length_a   1.000
_cell.length_b   1.000
_cell.length_c   1.000
_cell.angle_alpha   90.00
_cell.angle_beta   90.00
_cell.angle_gamma   90.00
#
_symmetry.space_group_name_H-M   'P 1'
#
loop_
_entity.id
_entity.type
_entity.pdbx_description
1 polymer ?
#
loop_
_entity_poly.entity_id
_entity_poly.type
_entity_poly.pdbx_seq_one_letter_code
_entity_poly.pdbx_strand_id
1 'polypeptide(L)'
;FGAFAAFVVALFVEMYGFPLTIYLMSGWLQTRFPGLDLLSHNSGHLWSTLLGEKGDPHFGVLHIASYIFLGYGFYLLSTAWHVLYHAQRRNSLATSGPYARIRHPQYVAFVMILLGFLLQWPTLLTLVMFPILLLMYGRLAVTEEEEMRSQFGDVYDLYAKRTPRFFPNLSPSSGTPKD
;
A
#
# COMPACT_ATOMS: atom_id res chain seq x y z
N PHE A 1 10.52 0.31 12.55
CA PHE A 1 10.10 1.71 12.84
C PHE A 1 10.12 2.57 11.57
N GLY A 2 11.13 2.41 10.69
CA GLY A 2 11.29 3.22 9.46
C GLY A 2 10.15 3.08 8.45
N ALA A 3 9.68 1.85 8.19
CA ALA A 3 8.58 1.63 7.25
C ALA A 3 7.25 2.25 7.71
N PHE A 4 6.96 2.18 9.01
CA PHE A 4 5.78 2.83 9.58
C PHE A 4 5.89 4.35 9.50
N ALA A 5 7.05 4.92 9.83
CA ALA A 5 7.27 6.35 9.71
C ALA A 5 7.12 6.83 8.26
N ALA A 6 7.70 6.09 7.30
CA ALA A 6 7.54 6.39 5.87
C ALA A 6 6.07 6.33 5.42
N PHE A 7 5.31 5.36 5.90
CA PHE A 7 3.88 5.26 5.63
C PHE A 7 3.09 6.44 6.20
N VAL A 8 3.35 6.82 7.46
CA VAL A 8 2.69 7.98 8.09
C VAL A 8 3.02 9.27 7.35
N VAL A 9 4.28 9.45 6.94
CA VAL A 9 4.69 10.62 6.12
C VAL A 9 3.96 10.62 4.79
N ALA A 10 3.83 9.46 4.13
CA ALA A 10 3.09 9.35 2.86
C ALA A 10 1.61 9.70 3.02
N LEU A 11 0.95 9.22 4.08
CA LEU A 11 -0.44 9.59 4.39
C LEU A 11 -0.58 11.09 4.67
N PHE A 12 0.36 11.68 5.41
CA PHE A 12 0.36 13.11 5.70
C PHE A 12 0.52 13.93 4.42
N VAL A 13 1.42 13.53 3.55
CA VAL A 13 1.63 14.17 2.24
C VAL A 13 0.38 14.03 1.37
N GLU A 14 -0.31 12.89 1.40
CA GLU A 14 -1.57 12.68 0.68
C GLU A 14 -2.64 13.69 1.12
N MET A 15 -2.76 13.93 2.42
CA MET A 15 -3.73 14.91 2.95
C MET A 15 -3.40 16.37 2.61
N TYR A 16 -2.13 16.74 2.60
CA TYR A 16 -1.69 18.14 2.41
C TYR A 16 -1.11 18.42 1.02
N GLY A 17 -0.61 17.41 0.33
CA GLY A 17 -0.01 17.53 -1.01
C GLY A 17 -1.02 17.84 -2.09
N PHE A 18 -2.30 17.49 -1.89
CA PHE A 18 -3.38 17.75 -2.82
C PHE A 18 -3.56 19.26 -3.12
N PRO A 19 -3.72 20.15 -2.14
CA PRO A 19 -3.80 21.58 -2.40
C PRO A 19 -2.55 22.13 -3.09
N LEU A 20 -1.37 21.65 -2.72
CA LEU A 20 -0.11 22.05 -3.35
C LEU A 20 -0.05 21.62 -4.82
N THR A 21 -0.49 20.40 -5.15
CA THR A 21 -0.52 19.91 -6.53
C THR A 21 -1.46 20.75 -7.39
N ILE A 22 -2.66 21.07 -6.89
CA ILE A 22 -3.60 21.95 -7.59
C ILE A 22 -2.96 23.32 -7.82
N TYR A 23 -2.34 23.89 -6.80
CA TYR A 23 -1.68 25.18 -6.89
C TYR A 23 -0.57 25.19 -7.95
N LEU A 24 0.32 24.22 -7.93
CA LEU A 24 1.43 24.09 -8.90
C LEU A 24 0.96 23.83 -10.32
N MET A 25 -0.13 23.12 -10.50
CA MET A 25 -0.70 22.77 -11.82
C MET A 25 -1.80 23.74 -12.28
N SER A 26 -2.16 24.71 -11.46
CA SER A 26 -3.32 25.60 -11.74
C SER A 26 -3.24 26.28 -13.10
N GLY A 27 -2.10 26.84 -13.47
CA GLY A 27 -1.90 27.51 -14.76
C GLY A 27 -2.08 26.55 -15.94
N TRP A 28 -1.53 25.36 -15.88
CA TRP A 28 -1.67 24.34 -16.92
C TRP A 28 -3.09 23.78 -16.98
N LEU A 29 -3.70 23.47 -15.83
CA LEU A 29 -5.07 22.98 -15.74
C LEU A 29 -6.07 23.99 -16.26
N GLN A 30 -5.92 25.27 -15.91
CA GLN A 30 -6.81 26.34 -16.34
C GLN A 30 -6.74 26.60 -17.86
N THR A 31 -5.54 26.44 -18.45
CA THR A 31 -5.38 26.55 -19.91
C THR A 31 -6.02 25.37 -20.65
N ARG A 32 -5.92 24.17 -20.08
CA ARG A 32 -6.42 22.93 -20.69
C ARG A 32 -7.91 22.71 -20.41
N PHE A 33 -8.37 23.15 -19.25
CA PHE A 33 -9.74 22.96 -18.74
C PHE A 33 -10.29 24.28 -18.17
N PRO A 34 -10.64 25.26 -19.01
CA PRO A 34 -11.00 26.61 -18.56
C PRO A 34 -12.30 26.69 -17.70
N GLY A 35 -13.10 25.62 -17.68
CA GLY A 35 -14.31 25.51 -16.86
C GLY A 35 -14.12 24.86 -15.48
N LEU A 36 -12.87 24.52 -15.10
CA LEU A 36 -12.58 23.85 -13.84
C LEU A 36 -12.41 24.84 -12.70
N ASP A 37 -13.24 24.72 -11.66
CA ASP A 37 -13.00 25.41 -10.40
C ASP A 37 -11.95 24.66 -9.58
N LEU A 38 -10.69 25.09 -9.68
CA LEU A 38 -9.52 24.44 -9.08
C LEU A 38 -9.52 24.41 -7.54
N LEU A 39 -10.41 25.18 -6.91
CA LEU A 39 -10.53 25.24 -5.45
C LEU A 39 -11.74 24.46 -4.94
N SER A 40 -12.56 23.91 -5.84
CA SER A 40 -13.68 23.07 -5.43
C SER A 40 -13.23 21.65 -5.05
N HIS A 41 -13.98 21.01 -4.20
CA HIS A 41 -13.77 19.61 -3.82
C HIS A 41 -13.73 18.68 -5.05
N ASN A 42 -14.61 18.94 -6.02
CA ASN A 42 -14.68 18.12 -7.25
C ASN A 42 -13.43 18.22 -8.11
N SER A 43 -12.70 19.33 -8.06
CA SER A 43 -11.43 19.49 -8.79
C SER A 43 -10.32 18.57 -8.27
N GLY A 44 -10.48 18.03 -7.06
CA GLY A 44 -9.59 17.05 -6.49
C GLY A 44 -9.62 15.68 -7.15
N HIS A 45 -10.71 15.38 -7.82
CA HIS A 45 -10.85 14.11 -8.55
C HIS A 45 -10.19 14.20 -9.94
N LEU A 46 -8.86 14.36 -9.97
CA LEU A 46 -8.09 14.57 -11.21
C LEU A 46 -8.34 13.46 -12.23
N TRP A 47 -8.47 12.20 -11.80
CA TRP A 47 -8.75 11.10 -12.72
C TRP A 47 -10.09 11.23 -13.41
N SER A 48 -11.17 11.52 -12.69
CA SER A 48 -12.52 11.71 -13.27
C SER A 48 -12.54 12.87 -14.26
N THR A 49 -11.82 13.95 -13.94
CA THR A 49 -11.67 15.10 -14.83
C THR A 49 -10.88 14.74 -16.09
N LEU A 50 -9.77 14.02 -15.98
CA LEU A 50 -8.93 13.63 -17.13
C LEU A 50 -9.62 12.61 -18.01
N LEU A 51 -10.43 11.71 -17.45
CA LEU A 51 -11.19 10.69 -18.19
C LEU A 51 -12.51 11.23 -18.76
N GLY A 52 -12.88 12.48 -18.42
CA GLY A 52 -14.12 13.10 -18.89
C GLY A 52 -15.37 12.45 -18.33
N GLU A 53 -15.29 11.86 -17.14
CA GLU A 53 -16.44 11.24 -16.46
C GLU A 53 -17.49 12.32 -16.14
N LYS A 54 -18.74 12.08 -16.57
CA LYS A 54 -19.89 12.94 -16.29
C LYS A 54 -20.67 12.33 -15.13
N GLY A 55 -20.70 13.00 -14.00
CA GLY A 55 -21.45 12.55 -12.82
C GLY A 55 -20.74 12.88 -11.52
N ASP A 56 -21.24 12.30 -10.42
CA ASP A 56 -20.61 12.43 -9.11
C ASP A 56 -19.34 11.56 -9.09
N PRO A 57 -18.14 12.15 -8.94
CA PRO A 57 -16.88 11.43 -8.94
C PRO A 57 -16.80 10.32 -7.88
N HIS A 58 -17.54 10.46 -6.77
CA HIS A 58 -17.55 9.49 -5.67
C HIS A 58 -18.15 8.13 -6.03
N PHE A 59 -18.94 8.05 -7.08
CA PHE A 59 -19.51 6.82 -7.62
C PHE A 59 -18.78 6.31 -8.86
N GLY A 60 -17.69 6.96 -9.25
CA GLY A 60 -16.83 6.54 -10.37
C GLY A 60 -16.13 5.20 -10.07
N VAL A 61 -15.79 4.46 -11.13
CA VAL A 61 -15.14 3.14 -11.03
C VAL A 61 -13.85 3.20 -10.22
N LEU A 62 -13.04 4.25 -10.42
CA LEU A 62 -11.77 4.44 -9.70
C LEU A 62 -12.01 4.70 -8.21
N HIS A 63 -13.05 5.43 -7.87
CA HIS A 63 -13.41 5.70 -6.49
C HIS A 63 -13.89 4.45 -5.76
N ILE A 64 -14.74 3.65 -6.42
CA ILE A 64 -15.18 2.34 -5.88
C ILE A 64 -13.96 1.41 -5.69
N ALA A 65 -13.07 1.35 -6.68
CA ALA A 65 -11.84 0.58 -6.57
C ALA A 65 -10.97 1.07 -5.39
N SER A 66 -10.87 2.39 -5.17
CA SER A 66 -10.13 2.95 -4.04
C SER A 66 -10.66 2.46 -2.70
N TYR A 67 -11.97 2.43 -2.51
CA TYR A 67 -12.57 1.91 -1.27
C TYR A 67 -12.24 0.44 -1.02
N ILE A 68 -12.20 -0.39 -2.08
CA ILE A 68 -11.79 -1.80 -1.97
C ILE A 68 -10.33 -1.89 -1.53
N PHE A 69 -9.43 -1.13 -2.18
CA PHE A 69 -8.00 -1.11 -1.82
C PHE A 69 -7.78 -0.62 -0.39
N LEU A 70 -8.45 0.45 0.02
CA LEU A 70 -8.35 0.99 1.38
C LEU A 70 -8.89 0.01 2.41
N GLY A 71 -10.11 -0.50 2.21
CA GLY A 71 -10.76 -1.43 3.14
C GLY A 71 -9.95 -2.71 3.34
N TYR A 72 -9.52 -3.34 2.24
CA TYR A 72 -8.71 -4.55 2.31
C TYR A 72 -7.30 -4.26 2.86
N GLY A 73 -6.70 -3.13 2.48
CA GLY A 73 -5.39 -2.71 2.99
C GLY A 73 -5.40 -2.52 4.52
N PHE A 74 -6.38 -1.82 5.07
CA PHE A 74 -6.52 -1.66 6.53
C PHE A 74 -6.85 -2.97 7.23
N TYR A 75 -7.69 -3.82 6.66
CA TYR A 75 -7.96 -5.15 7.19
C TYR A 75 -6.67 -6.01 7.24
N LEU A 76 -5.92 -6.04 6.14
CA LEU A 76 -4.67 -6.80 6.07
C LEU A 76 -3.64 -6.25 7.06
N LEU A 77 -3.51 -4.93 7.17
CA LEU A 77 -2.60 -4.27 8.09
C LEU A 77 -2.93 -4.61 9.55
N SER A 78 -4.20 -4.50 9.92
CA SER A 78 -4.67 -4.81 11.28
C SER A 78 -4.40 -6.28 11.65
N THR A 79 -4.73 -7.21 10.75
CA THR A 79 -4.50 -8.63 11.00
C THR A 79 -3.02 -8.99 11.04
N ALA A 80 -2.20 -8.39 10.17
CA ALA A 80 -0.76 -8.58 10.18
C ALA A 80 -0.13 -8.05 11.48
N TRP A 81 -0.50 -6.87 11.93
CA TRP A 81 0.01 -6.29 13.17
C TRP A 81 -0.41 -7.07 14.42
N HIS A 82 -1.64 -7.58 14.43
CA HIS A 82 -2.08 -8.42 15.52
C HIS A 82 -1.18 -9.67 15.68
N VAL A 83 -0.91 -10.37 14.57
CA VAL A 83 -0.04 -11.55 14.57
C VAL A 83 1.39 -11.18 14.96
N LEU A 84 1.94 -10.09 14.37
CA LEU A 84 3.30 -9.63 14.64
C LEU A 84 3.49 -9.24 16.11
N TYR A 85 2.54 -8.51 16.67
CA TYR A 85 2.56 -8.10 18.09
C TYR A 85 2.62 -9.30 19.04
N HIS A 86 1.78 -10.32 18.78
CA HIS A 86 1.79 -11.53 19.61
C HIS A 86 3.05 -12.37 19.43
N ALA A 87 3.60 -12.45 18.22
CA ALA A 87 4.85 -13.14 17.97
C ALA A 87 6.03 -12.46 18.66
N GLN A 88 6.13 -11.13 18.59
CA GLN A 88 7.15 -10.34 19.28
C GLN A 88 7.11 -10.54 20.80
N ARG A 89 5.92 -10.51 21.40
CA ARG A 89 5.76 -10.74 22.86
C ARG A 89 6.21 -12.14 23.30
N ARG A 90 6.15 -13.12 22.42
CA ARG A 90 6.59 -14.51 22.66
C ARG A 90 8.02 -14.79 22.20
N ASN A 91 8.70 -13.77 21.71
CA ASN A 91 10.04 -13.91 21.12
C ASN A 91 10.07 -15.00 20.03
N SER A 92 9.03 -15.10 19.21
CA SER A 92 8.85 -16.12 18.17
C SER A 92 8.64 -15.52 16.80
N LEU A 93 8.94 -16.30 15.76
CA LEU A 93 8.72 -15.90 14.38
C LEU A 93 7.22 -15.85 14.06
N ALA A 94 6.76 -14.76 13.42
CA ALA A 94 5.39 -14.63 12.93
C ALA A 94 5.21 -15.48 11.67
N THR A 95 4.45 -16.57 11.75
CA THR A 95 4.22 -17.52 10.65
C THR A 95 2.75 -17.85 10.43
N SER A 96 1.85 -17.27 11.22
CA SER A 96 0.41 -17.53 11.16
C SER A 96 -0.37 -16.40 10.49
N GLY A 97 -1.66 -16.62 10.20
CA GLY A 97 -2.53 -15.64 9.57
C GLY A 97 -1.99 -15.16 8.21
N PRO A 98 -1.88 -13.84 7.96
CA PRO A 98 -1.33 -13.32 6.71
C PRO A 98 0.12 -13.77 6.45
N TYR A 99 0.92 -13.97 7.51
CA TYR A 99 2.31 -14.44 7.41
C TYR A 99 2.45 -15.90 6.96
N ALA A 100 1.39 -16.69 7.02
CA ALA A 100 1.39 -18.02 6.43
C ALA A 100 1.37 -18.00 4.90
N ARG A 101 0.95 -16.90 4.30
CA ARG A 101 0.81 -16.75 2.84
C ARG A 101 1.93 -15.92 2.20
N ILE A 102 2.37 -14.87 2.87
CA ILE A 102 3.44 -13.96 2.42
C ILE A 102 4.26 -13.48 3.63
N ARG A 103 5.55 -13.22 3.42
CA ARG A 103 6.46 -12.83 4.52
C ARG A 103 6.28 -11.39 5.00
N HIS A 104 5.85 -10.48 4.11
CA HIS A 104 5.71 -9.06 4.41
C HIS A 104 4.29 -8.53 4.13
N PRO A 105 3.26 -9.05 4.83
CA PRO A 105 1.88 -8.62 4.62
C PRO A 105 1.66 -7.16 5.00
N GLN A 106 2.43 -6.60 5.96
CA GLN A 106 2.36 -5.20 6.33
C GLN A 106 2.77 -4.28 5.17
N TYR A 107 3.81 -4.62 4.40
CA TYR A 107 4.22 -3.81 3.25
C TYR A 107 3.22 -3.88 2.10
N VAL A 108 2.64 -5.06 1.87
CA VAL A 108 1.55 -5.21 0.90
C VAL A 108 0.35 -4.36 1.31
N ALA A 109 0.00 -4.37 2.60
CA ALA A 109 -1.09 -3.53 3.11
C ALA A 109 -0.80 -2.03 2.93
N PHE A 110 0.41 -1.56 3.23
CA PHE A 110 0.81 -0.17 2.99
C PHE A 110 0.69 0.23 1.53
N VAL A 111 1.18 -0.62 0.62
CA VAL A 111 1.07 -0.38 -0.83
C VAL A 111 -0.38 -0.31 -1.27
N MET A 112 -1.24 -1.19 -0.76
CA MET A 112 -2.67 -1.17 -1.08
C MET A 112 -3.35 0.11 -0.60
N ILE A 113 -3.09 0.55 0.63
CA ILE A 113 -3.64 1.78 1.19
C ILE A 113 -3.17 2.99 0.35
N LEU A 114 -1.87 3.08 0.07
CA LEU A 114 -1.32 4.17 -0.75
C LEU A 114 -1.92 4.18 -2.16
N LEU A 115 -2.06 3.01 -2.78
CA LEU A 115 -2.69 2.89 -4.09
C LEU A 115 -4.17 3.31 -4.04
N GLY A 116 -4.90 2.94 -2.98
CA GLY A 116 -6.27 3.38 -2.75
C GLY A 116 -6.37 4.91 -2.72
N PHE A 117 -5.51 5.59 -1.97
CA PHE A 117 -5.46 7.05 -1.95
C PHE A 117 -5.08 7.67 -3.30
N LEU A 118 -4.13 7.06 -4.02
CA LEU A 118 -3.76 7.53 -5.37
C LEU A 118 -4.90 7.39 -6.39
N LEU A 119 -5.74 6.38 -6.24
CA LEU A 119 -6.94 6.23 -7.08
C LEU A 119 -8.01 7.26 -6.73
N GLN A 120 -8.10 7.65 -5.46
CA GLN A 120 -9.11 8.58 -4.97
C GLN A 120 -8.73 10.04 -5.21
N TRP A 121 -7.53 10.44 -4.76
CA TRP A 121 -7.01 11.81 -4.84
C TRP A 121 -5.52 11.82 -5.21
N PRO A 122 -5.19 11.64 -6.49
CA PRO A 122 -3.80 11.70 -6.91
C PRO A 122 -3.24 13.11 -6.74
N THR A 123 -2.09 13.22 -6.09
CA THR A 123 -1.30 14.44 -6.07
C THR A 123 0.01 14.23 -6.81
N LEU A 124 0.59 15.30 -7.35
CA LEU A 124 1.87 15.20 -8.04
C LEU A 124 2.96 14.63 -7.12
N LEU A 125 2.91 15.03 -5.87
CA LEU A 125 3.87 14.61 -4.85
C LEU A 125 3.73 13.12 -4.52
N THR A 126 2.50 12.64 -4.31
CA THR A 126 2.25 11.23 -4.01
C THR A 126 2.50 10.32 -5.20
N LEU A 127 2.26 10.78 -6.43
CA LEU A 127 2.64 10.05 -7.65
C LEU A 127 4.16 9.84 -7.74
N VAL A 128 4.97 10.81 -7.33
CA VAL A 128 6.44 10.68 -7.29
C VAL A 128 6.88 9.84 -6.08
N MET A 129 6.24 10.03 -4.94
CA MET A 129 6.59 9.29 -3.70
C MET A 129 6.25 7.81 -3.79
N PHE A 130 5.18 7.44 -4.48
CA PHE A 130 4.72 6.05 -4.54
C PHE A 130 5.79 5.07 -5.03
N PRO A 131 6.45 5.25 -6.20
CA PRO A 131 7.53 4.37 -6.64
C PRO A 131 8.74 4.39 -5.69
N ILE A 132 9.04 5.53 -5.07
CA ILE A 132 10.12 5.62 -4.08
C ILE A 132 9.79 4.75 -2.86
N LEU A 133 8.56 4.79 -2.35
CA LEU A 133 8.11 3.97 -1.24
C LEU A 133 8.12 2.47 -1.58
N LEU A 134 7.73 2.09 -2.80
CA LEU A 134 7.84 0.70 -3.26
C LEU A 134 9.28 0.18 -3.18
N LEU A 135 10.24 0.98 -3.65
CA LEU A 135 11.67 0.64 -3.59
C LEU A 135 12.17 0.58 -2.14
N MET A 136 11.73 1.50 -1.29
CA MET A 136 12.07 1.50 0.13
C MET A 136 11.53 0.26 0.85
N TYR A 137 10.27 -0.09 0.64
CA TYR A 137 9.69 -1.29 1.25
C TYR A 137 10.37 -2.57 0.76
N GLY A 138 10.75 -2.63 -0.53
CA GLY A 138 11.54 -3.74 -1.05
C GLY A 138 12.90 -3.89 -0.35
N ARG A 139 13.61 -2.77 -0.12
CA ARG A 139 14.91 -2.78 0.60
C ARG A 139 14.74 -3.12 2.07
N LEU A 140 13.74 -2.52 2.74
CA LEU A 140 13.47 -2.82 4.15
C LEU A 140 13.11 -4.29 4.36
N ALA A 141 12.34 -4.88 3.45
CA ALA A 141 12.03 -6.30 3.49
C ALA A 141 13.29 -7.19 3.45
N VAL A 142 14.28 -6.84 2.64
CA VAL A 142 15.57 -7.56 2.59
C VAL A 142 16.31 -7.43 3.92
N THR A 143 16.41 -6.22 4.46
CA THR A 143 17.08 -5.98 5.75
C THR A 143 16.39 -6.72 6.90
N GLU A 144 15.05 -6.66 6.96
CA GLU A 144 14.29 -7.42 7.98
C GLU A 144 14.48 -8.95 7.84
N GLU A 145 14.58 -9.45 6.61
CA GLU A 145 14.85 -10.88 6.39
C GLU A 145 16.24 -11.29 6.87
N GLU A 146 17.25 -10.43 6.73
CA GLU A 146 18.60 -10.65 7.26
C GLU A 146 18.61 -10.65 8.79
N GLU A 147 17.90 -9.69 9.41
CA GLU A 147 17.71 -9.63 10.86
C GLU A 147 17.00 -10.90 11.39
N MET A 148 15.92 -11.31 10.75
CA MET A 148 15.18 -12.52 11.12
C MET A 148 16.03 -13.78 10.96
N ARG A 149 16.85 -13.85 9.90
CA ARG A 149 17.79 -14.97 9.69
C ARG A 149 18.85 -15.01 10.78
N SER A 150 19.38 -13.85 11.18
CA SER A 150 20.37 -13.79 12.27
C SER A 150 19.77 -14.18 13.63
N GLN A 151 18.49 -13.87 13.87
CA GLN A 151 17.80 -14.15 15.13
C GLN A 151 17.27 -15.58 15.23
N PHE A 152 16.69 -16.12 14.15
CA PHE A 152 15.96 -17.40 14.15
C PHE A 152 16.65 -18.52 13.35
N GLY A 153 17.74 -18.21 12.61
CA GLY A 153 18.56 -19.20 11.90
C GLY A 153 17.76 -20.09 10.95
N ASP A 154 17.98 -21.40 11.07
CA ASP A 154 17.34 -22.43 10.21
C ASP A 154 15.81 -22.39 10.24
N VAL A 155 15.20 -21.97 11.35
CA VAL A 155 13.73 -21.87 11.47
C VAL A 155 13.21 -20.83 10.48
N TYR A 156 13.90 -19.70 10.37
CA TYR A 156 13.55 -18.68 9.39
C TYR A 156 13.79 -19.16 7.96
N ASP A 157 14.89 -19.84 7.68
CA ASP A 157 15.22 -20.33 6.35
C ASP A 157 14.20 -21.37 5.85
N LEU A 158 13.71 -22.25 6.71
CA LEU A 158 12.63 -23.20 6.39
C LEU A 158 11.31 -22.48 6.08
N TYR A 159 10.98 -21.46 6.84
CA TYR A 159 9.81 -20.61 6.60
C TYR A 159 9.95 -19.86 5.27
N ALA A 160 11.09 -19.22 5.02
CA ALA A 160 11.35 -18.43 3.81
C ALA A 160 11.32 -19.26 2.52
N LYS A 161 11.70 -20.56 2.57
CA LYS A 161 11.60 -21.50 1.43
C LYS A 161 10.15 -21.80 1.04
N ARG A 162 9.22 -21.76 1.98
CA ARG A 162 7.79 -22.12 1.77
C ARG A 162 6.91 -20.92 1.51
N THR A 163 7.28 -19.76 2.05
CA THR A 163 6.45 -18.56 2.05
C THR A 163 7.09 -17.48 1.19
N PRO A 164 6.44 -17.03 0.10
CA PRO A 164 6.97 -15.99 -0.77
C PRO A 164 6.98 -14.63 -0.08
N ARG A 165 7.74 -13.67 -0.63
CA ARG A 165 7.97 -12.35 -0.04
C ARG A 165 6.72 -11.46 -0.01
N PHE A 166 6.11 -11.21 -1.18
CA PHE A 166 5.01 -10.26 -1.35
C PHE A 166 3.76 -10.83 -2.02
N PHE A 167 3.92 -11.78 -2.92
CA PHE A 167 2.82 -12.34 -3.70
C PHE A 167 2.61 -13.80 -3.31
N PRO A 168 1.38 -14.19 -2.92
CA PRO A 168 1.11 -15.57 -2.57
C PRO A 168 1.27 -16.49 -3.77
N ASN A 169 1.82 -17.70 -3.54
CA ASN A 169 1.87 -18.74 -4.57
C ASN A 169 0.44 -19.19 -4.85
N LEU A 170 -0.03 -18.94 -6.06
CA LEU A 170 -1.35 -19.37 -6.52
C LEU A 170 -1.37 -20.86 -6.97
N SER A 171 -0.22 -21.52 -7.01
CA SER A 171 -0.17 -22.96 -7.28
C SER A 171 -0.72 -23.73 -6.09
N PRO A 172 -1.74 -24.59 -6.25
CA PRO A 172 -2.17 -25.47 -5.18
C PRO A 172 -0.99 -26.33 -4.78
N SER A 173 -0.64 -26.33 -3.48
CA SER A 173 0.35 -27.26 -2.94
C SER A 173 -0.17 -28.69 -3.18
N SER A 174 0.39 -29.36 -4.18
CA SER A 174 0.18 -30.79 -4.41
C SER A 174 0.97 -31.58 -3.35
N GLY A 175 0.58 -31.42 -2.09
CA GLY A 175 1.08 -32.15 -0.95
C GLY A 175 -0.01 -33.01 -0.36
N THR A 176 -0.42 -34.04 -1.08
CA THR A 176 -0.98 -35.25 -0.44
C THR A 176 0.17 -35.90 0.31
N PRO A 177 0.05 -36.16 1.61
CA PRO A 177 0.92 -37.11 2.28
C PRO A 177 0.64 -38.46 1.62
N LYS A 178 1.65 -39.06 1.03
CA LYS A 178 1.60 -40.49 0.74
C LYS A 178 1.85 -41.19 2.08
N ASP A 179 0.85 -41.91 2.53
CA ASP A 179 0.91 -42.88 3.61
C ASP A 179 2.02 -43.93 3.35
#